data_d376735ba96255ca100aaef00fb7f5ac
#
_entry.id   d376735ba96255ca100aaef00fb7f5ac
#
_cell.length_a   1.000
_cell.length_b   1.000
_cell.length_c   1.000
_cell.angle_alpha   90.00
_cell.angle_beta   90.00
_cell.angle_gamma   90.00
#
_symmetry.space_group_name_H-M   'P 1'
#
loop_
_entity.id
_entity.type
_entity.pdbx_description
1 polymer ?
#
loop_
_entity_poly.entity_id
_entity_poly.type
_entity_poly.pdbx_seq_one_letter_code
_entity_poly.pdbx_strand_id
1 'polypeptide(L)'
;IAQCLVGSEMCIRDRNKEVADKIYEIVTNMENRAKSIGCDMRKGQPTPGNIAGGLSSIEEKSLGAIVKSGTRPIQGVLEYPQHVTDQKGLWIKDTPGREPEILTGMAATGAQFMMFSTGRGAPQGFPSMPVIKICGNPNTYQRMENDMDLNAGLIITGDKTIEQVGEEAFAKLLRVLSGEMTKNEAIQYFSAIDIHCLGPVI
;
A
#
# COMPACT_ATOMS: atom_id res chain seq x y z
N ILE A 1 13.80 3.84 5.59
CA ILE A 1 13.03 3.25 4.46
C ILE A 1 13.21 4.14 3.24
N ALA A 2 13.08 5.40 3.44
CA ALA A 2 13.08 6.39 2.41
C ALA A 2 14.41 6.55 1.69
N GLN A 3 15.53 6.56 2.39
CA GLN A 3 16.85 6.65 1.77
C GLN A 3 17.19 5.45 0.88
N CYS A 4 16.67 4.27 1.19
CA CYS A 4 16.84 3.09 0.32
C CYS A 4 15.89 3.10 -0.88
N LEU A 5 14.74 3.81 -0.80
CA LEU A 5 13.79 3.95 -1.90
C LEU A 5 14.20 5.02 -2.92
N VAL A 6 15.09 5.93 -2.53
CA VAL A 6 15.56 7.04 -3.35
C VAL A 6 16.96 6.77 -3.94
N GLY A 7 17.40 5.52 -3.89
CA GLY A 7 18.61 5.10 -4.61
C GLY A 7 18.46 5.19 -6.13
N SER A 8 19.55 5.03 -6.84
CA SER A 8 19.66 5.20 -8.29
C SER A 8 18.62 4.47 -9.14
N GLU A 9 17.97 3.45 -8.61
CA GLU A 9 16.99 2.64 -9.35
C GLU A 9 15.59 3.29 -9.45
N MET A 10 15.19 4.12 -8.48
CA MET A 10 13.96 4.92 -8.62
C MET A 10 14.13 6.02 -9.66
N CYS A 11 15.31 6.63 -9.75
CA CYS A 11 15.63 7.65 -10.75
C CYS A 11 15.48 7.15 -12.21
N ILE A 12 15.67 5.86 -12.46
CA ILE A 12 15.53 5.26 -13.81
C ILE A 12 14.05 5.15 -14.22
N ARG A 13 13.14 5.10 -13.27
CA ARG A 13 11.69 4.93 -13.49
C ARG A 13 10.90 6.22 -13.44
N ASP A 14 11.49 7.27 -12.89
CA ASP A 14 10.85 8.58 -12.84
C ASP A 14 10.76 9.14 -14.27
N ARG A 15 9.60 9.67 -14.62
CA ARG A 15 9.38 10.24 -15.95
C ARG A 15 10.37 11.35 -16.27
N ASN A 16 10.75 12.12 -15.24
CA ASN A 16 11.70 13.22 -15.32
C ASN A 16 12.28 13.54 -13.93
N LYS A 17 13.27 14.44 -13.91
CA LYS A 17 13.93 14.88 -12.69
C LYS A 17 12.97 15.53 -11.67
N GLU A 18 11.94 16.21 -12.11
CA GLU A 18 10.95 16.88 -11.24
C GLU A 18 10.19 15.84 -10.39
N VAL A 19 9.78 14.72 -10.97
CA VAL A 19 9.12 13.62 -10.26
C VAL A 19 10.07 13.00 -9.24
N ALA A 20 11.33 12.77 -9.61
CA ALA A 20 12.35 12.26 -8.71
C ALA A 20 12.59 13.18 -7.52
N ASP A 21 12.77 14.47 -7.78
CA ASP A 21 12.99 15.49 -6.76
C ASP A 21 11.79 15.57 -5.78
N LYS A 22 10.56 15.45 -6.29
CA LYS A 22 9.34 15.48 -5.45
C LYS A 22 9.24 14.25 -4.55
N ILE A 23 9.56 13.07 -5.06
CA ILE A 23 9.61 11.84 -4.24
C ILE A 23 10.65 11.99 -3.13
N TYR A 24 11.84 12.50 -3.46
CA TYR A 24 12.90 12.75 -2.50
C TYR A 24 12.49 13.77 -1.43
N GLU A 25 11.83 14.85 -1.84
CA GLU A 25 11.31 15.89 -0.94
C GLU A 25 10.34 15.31 0.09
N ILE A 26 9.33 14.52 -0.33
CA ILE A 26 8.33 13.93 0.55
C ILE A 26 9.00 13.07 1.62
N VAL A 27 9.91 12.23 1.18
CA VAL A 27 10.66 11.33 2.04
C VAL A 27 11.51 12.10 3.06
N THR A 28 12.24 13.11 2.58
CA THR A 28 13.10 13.96 3.42
C THR A 28 12.26 14.75 4.43
N ASN A 29 11.11 15.25 4.01
CA ASN A 29 10.18 15.96 4.89
C ASN A 29 9.66 15.08 6.02
N MET A 30 9.32 13.82 5.74
CA MET A 30 8.91 12.87 6.76
C MET A 30 10.03 12.58 7.76
N GLU A 31 11.24 12.37 7.26
CA GLU A 31 12.42 12.14 8.10
C GLU A 31 12.75 13.35 8.98
N ASN A 32 12.74 14.54 8.41
CA ASN A 32 12.99 15.79 9.13
C ASN A 32 11.92 16.06 10.20
N ARG A 33 10.66 15.74 9.92
CA ARG A 33 9.57 15.84 10.89
C ARG A 33 9.82 14.93 12.10
N ALA A 34 10.20 13.68 11.86
CA ALA A 34 10.55 12.76 12.95
C ALA A 34 11.75 13.25 13.76
N LYS A 35 12.81 13.74 13.08
CA LYS A 35 14.00 14.30 13.74
C LYS A 35 13.68 15.53 14.58
N SER A 36 12.77 16.39 14.14
CA SER A 36 12.39 17.60 14.86
C SER A 36 11.75 17.34 16.22
N ILE A 37 11.16 16.19 16.42
CA ILE A 37 10.59 15.73 17.70
C ILE A 37 11.49 14.72 18.43
N GLY A 38 12.75 14.58 18.00
CA GLY A 38 13.72 13.68 18.63
C GLY A 38 13.51 12.19 18.32
N CYS A 39 12.66 11.83 17.36
CA CYS A 39 12.42 10.44 16.97
C CYS A 39 13.37 9.97 15.87
N ASP A 40 13.92 8.76 16.03
CA ASP A 40 14.67 8.06 14.97
C ASP A 40 13.79 6.99 14.32
N MET A 41 13.27 7.25 13.13
CA MET A 41 12.40 6.33 12.41
C MET A 41 13.08 5.02 12.02
N ARG A 42 14.42 4.99 11.91
CA ARG A 42 15.19 3.79 11.55
C ARG A 42 15.06 2.69 12.58
N LYS A 43 14.81 3.03 13.84
CA LYS A 43 14.63 2.07 14.94
C LYS A 43 13.21 1.50 15.03
N GLY A 44 12.26 2.07 14.32
CA GLY A 44 10.86 1.63 14.33
C GLY A 44 10.53 0.50 13.34
N GLN A 45 11.48 0.13 12.47
CA GLN A 45 11.26 -0.84 11.41
C GLN A 45 12.49 -1.75 11.22
N PRO A 46 12.32 -3.06 10.93
CA PRO A 46 11.06 -3.82 10.88
C PRO A 46 10.39 -3.92 12.25
N THR A 47 9.06 -3.98 12.27
CA THR A 47 8.33 -4.24 13.51
C THR A 47 8.55 -5.69 13.99
N PRO A 48 8.35 -5.99 15.29
CA PRO A 48 8.44 -7.37 15.78
C PRO A 48 7.57 -8.35 14.98
N GLY A 49 6.40 -7.92 14.52
CA GLY A 49 5.55 -8.73 13.64
C GLY A 49 6.10 -8.93 12.24
N ASN A 50 6.87 -7.99 11.71
CA ASN A 50 7.58 -8.18 10.44
C ASN A 50 8.70 -9.23 10.60
N ILE A 51 9.46 -9.16 11.70
CA ILE A 51 10.53 -10.12 12.01
C ILE A 51 9.95 -11.52 12.21
N ALA A 52 8.86 -11.64 12.97
CA ALA A 52 8.17 -12.91 13.15
C ALA A 52 7.61 -13.48 11.82
N GLY A 53 7.30 -12.61 10.84
CA GLY A 53 6.89 -12.98 9.48
C GLY A 53 8.06 -13.28 8.54
N GLY A 54 9.32 -13.26 9.01
CA GLY A 54 10.50 -13.66 8.25
C GLY A 54 11.37 -12.52 7.72
N LEU A 55 11.03 -11.25 7.94
CA LEU A 55 11.89 -10.12 7.57
C LEU A 55 13.11 -10.02 8.49
N SER A 56 14.30 -9.89 7.90
CA SER A 56 15.57 -9.84 8.62
C SER A 56 16.05 -8.41 8.89
N SER A 57 15.80 -7.47 7.98
CA SER A 57 16.33 -6.11 8.07
C SER A 57 15.45 -5.05 7.40
N ILE A 58 15.79 -3.79 7.65
CA ILE A 58 15.12 -2.64 7.00
C ILE A 58 15.44 -2.57 5.50
N GLU A 59 16.63 -2.97 5.12
CA GLU A 59 17.06 -3.02 3.71
C GLU A 59 16.22 -4.03 2.93
N GLU A 60 16.02 -5.22 3.48
CA GLU A 60 15.15 -6.24 2.87
C GLU A 60 13.72 -5.72 2.70
N LYS A 61 13.18 -5.06 3.72
CA LYS A 61 11.84 -4.45 3.66
C LYS A 61 11.76 -3.39 2.57
N SER A 62 12.80 -2.58 2.42
CA SER A 62 12.88 -1.50 1.42
C SER A 62 13.01 -2.05 -0.01
N LEU A 63 13.84 -3.06 -0.23
CA LEU A 63 13.96 -3.76 -1.51
C LEU A 63 12.61 -4.35 -1.95
N GLY A 64 11.86 -4.96 -1.01
CA GLY A 64 10.52 -5.46 -1.28
C GLY A 64 9.57 -4.36 -1.76
N ALA A 65 9.65 -3.16 -1.20
CA ALA A 65 8.83 -2.03 -1.62
C ALA A 65 9.17 -1.57 -3.06
N ILE A 66 10.45 -1.55 -3.43
CA ILE A 66 10.90 -1.22 -4.80
C ILE A 66 10.36 -2.24 -5.81
N VAL A 67 10.54 -3.53 -5.53
CA VAL A 67 10.07 -4.61 -6.42
C VAL A 67 8.55 -4.56 -6.62
N LYS A 68 7.79 -4.32 -5.55
CA LYS A 68 6.32 -4.22 -5.61
C LYS A 68 5.82 -3.06 -6.46
N SER A 69 6.61 -2.01 -6.64
CA SER A 69 6.20 -0.84 -7.44
C SER A 69 6.15 -1.11 -8.95
N GLY A 70 6.58 -2.29 -9.42
CA GLY A 70 6.54 -2.70 -10.82
C GLY A 70 7.62 -2.02 -11.68
N THR A 71 7.41 -1.96 -13.00
CA THR A 71 8.41 -1.47 -13.97
C THR A 71 7.93 -0.29 -14.83
N ARG A 72 6.70 0.20 -14.63
CA ARG A 72 6.16 1.31 -15.41
C ARG A 72 6.72 2.64 -14.94
N PRO A 73 6.93 3.62 -15.85
CA PRO A 73 7.36 4.95 -15.48
C PRO A 73 6.38 5.64 -14.53
N ILE A 74 6.91 6.29 -13.50
CA ILE A 74 6.13 7.09 -12.56
C ILE A 74 5.84 8.44 -13.21
N GLN A 75 4.57 8.79 -13.37
CA GLN A 75 4.13 10.00 -14.06
C GLN A 75 4.17 11.24 -13.17
N GLY A 76 3.98 11.06 -11.88
CA GLY A 76 3.99 12.15 -10.92
C GLY A 76 3.69 11.69 -9.51
N VAL A 77 3.60 12.66 -8.62
CA VAL A 77 3.35 12.46 -7.20
C VAL A 77 2.13 13.28 -6.80
N LEU A 78 1.24 12.67 -6.04
CA LEU A 78 0.05 13.30 -5.48
C LEU A 78 0.24 13.52 -3.98
N GLU A 79 -0.14 14.67 -3.48
CA GLU A 79 -0.24 14.94 -2.04
C GLU A 79 -1.49 14.24 -1.46
N TYR A 80 -1.51 14.07 -0.14
CA TYR A 80 -2.56 13.30 0.54
C TYR A 80 -4.01 13.65 0.11
N PRO A 81 -4.43 14.94 0.07
CA PRO A 81 -5.79 15.29 -0.33
C PRO A 81 -5.96 15.52 -1.84
N GLN A 82 -4.87 15.41 -2.60
CA GLN A 82 -4.89 15.80 -4.01
C GLN A 82 -5.67 14.81 -4.86
N HIS A 83 -6.61 15.33 -5.66
CA HIS A 83 -7.35 14.55 -6.64
C HIS A 83 -6.46 14.14 -7.81
N VAL A 84 -6.70 12.96 -8.38
CA VAL A 84 -5.99 12.52 -9.58
C VAL A 84 -6.32 13.43 -10.76
N THR A 85 -5.32 13.69 -11.59
CA THR A 85 -5.49 14.45 -12.84
C THR A 85 -6.00 13.55 -13.96
N ASP A 86 -6.37 14.14 -15.10
CA ASP A 86 -6.78 13.40 -16.31
C ASP A 86 -5.62 12.62 -16.96
N GLN A 87 -4.41 12.77 -16.48
CA GLN A 87 -3.24 12.04 -17.00
C GLN A 87 -3.25 10.59 -16.54
N LYS A 88 -3.16 9.69 -17.52
CA LYS A 88 -3.08 8.24 -17.27
C LYS A 88 -1.65 7.82 -16.91
N GLY A 89 -1.54 6.72 -16.18
CA GLY A 89 -0.27 6.10 -15.85
C GLY A 89 -0.13 5.76 -14.37
N LEU A 90 1.09 5.44 -13.95
CA LEU A 90 1.43 5.14 -12.56
C LEU A 90 1.74 6.43 -11.81
N TRP A 91 1.08 6.64 -10.70
CA TRP A 91 1.28 7.77 -9.81
C TRP A 91 1.67 7.29 -8.40
N ILE A 92 2.55 8.02 -7.74
CA ILE A 92 2.81 7.84 -6.31
C ILE A 92 1.92 8.81 -5.55
N LYS A 93 1.33 8.33 -4.46
CA LYS A 93 0.59 9.17 -3.54
C LYS A 93 1.30 9.22 -2.19
N ASP A 94 1.56 10.44 -1.70
CA ASP A 94 2.03 10.64 -0.33
C ASP A 94 0.90 10.31 0.65
N THR A 95 1.08 9.26 1.44
CA THR A 95 0.14 8.86 2.47
C THR A 95 0.87 8.33 3.71
N PRO A 96 0.27 8.44 4.91
CA PRO A 96 0.79 7.73 6.07
C PRO A 96 0.70 6.21 5.86
N GLY A 97 1.45 5.45 6.67
CA GLY A 97 1.46 3.98 6.60
C GLY A 97 0.31 3.29 7.33
N ARG A 98 -0.67 4.02 7.84
CA ARG A 98 -1.80 3.50 8.61
C ARG A 98 -3.01 3.28 7.70
N GLU A 99 -3.59 2.07 7.75
CA GLU A 99 -4.63 1.64 6.80
C GLU A 99 -5.84 2.58 6.72
N PRO A 100 -6.52 3.01 7.83
CA PRO A 100 -7.69 3.87 7.73
C PRO A 100 -7.42 5.20 7.03
N GLU A 101 -6.25 5.80 7.32
CA GLU A 101 -5.82 7.04 6.69
C GLU A 101 -5.49 6.85 5.21
N ILE A 102 -4.87 5.70 4.84
CA ILE A 102 -4.61 5.35 3.42
C ILE A 102 -5.93 5.24 2.66
N LEU A 103 -6.92 4.53 3.19
CA LEU A 103 -8.22 4.34 2.55
C LEU A 103 -8.92 5.67 2.31
N THR A 104 -8.94 6.53 3.33
CA THR A 104 -9.50 7.89 3.22
C THR A 104 -8.77 8.71 2.15
N GLY A 105 -7.44 8.70 2.16
CA GLY A 105 -6.64 9.42 1.19
C GLY A 105 -6.84 8.92 -0.25
N MET A 106 -6.94 7.62 -0.45
CA MET A 106 -7.20 7.04 -1.78
C MET A 106 -8.60 7.37 -2.29
N ALA A 107 -9.61 7.31 -1.43
CA ALA A 107 -10.97 7.73 -1.79
C ALA A 107 -11.01 9.24 -2.14
N ALA A 108 -10.35 10.09 -1.35
CA ALA A 108 -10.25 11.53 -1.64
C ALA A 108 -9.52 11.83 -2.95
N THR A 109 -8.60 10.97 -3.38
CA THR A 109 -7.92 11.07 -4.68
C THR A 109 -8.85 10.77 -5.86
N GLY A 110 -10.00 10.15 -5.62
CA GLY A 110 -10.95 9.72 -6.65
C GLY A 110 -10.76 8.27 -7.08
N ALA A 111 -10.09 7.44 -6.28
CA ALA A 111 -9.95 6.03 -6.56
C ALA A 111 -11.32 5.35 -6.62
N GLN A 112 -11.58 4.61 -7.69
CA GLN A 112 -12.85 3.90 -7.91
C GLN A 112 -12.88 2.53 -7.20
N PHE A 113 -11.73 1.98 -6.90
CA PHE A 113 -11.54 0.75 -6.13
C PHE A 113 -10.11 0.73 -5.57
N MET A 114 -9.86 -0.16 -4.63
CA MET A 114 -8.52 -0.40 -4.09
C MET A 114 -8.21 -1.89 -4.02
N MET A 115 -6.99 -2.26 -4.41
CA MET A 115 -6.42 -3.57 -4.13
C MET A 115 -5.42 -3.42 -2.99
N PHE A 116 -5.73 -3.99 -1.84
CA PHE A 116 -4.93 -3.82 -0.63
C PHE A 116 -4.23 -5.12 -0.25
N SER A 117 -2.91 -5.15 -0.39
CA SER A 117 -2.11 -6.33 -0.01
C SER A 117 -1.68 -6.27 1.44
N THR A 118 -1.78 -7.40 2.13
CA THR A 118 -1.43 -7.52 3.55
C THR A 118 -0.79 -8.88 3.86
N GLY A 119 0.18 -8.92 4.76
CA GLY A 119 0.75 -10.17 5.29
C GLY A 119 0.17 -10.57 6.64
N ARG A 120 -0.31 -9.59 7.42
CA ARG A 120 -0.82 -9.81 8.79
C ARG A 120 -2.35 -9.80 8.91
N GLY A 121 -3.01 -9.49 7.83
CA GLY A 121 -4.46 -9.27 7.80
C GLY A 121 -4.83 -7.83 8.12
N ALA A 122 -5.72 -7.28 7.29
CA ALA A 122 -6.24 -5.94 7.43
C ALA A 122 -7.67 -5.95 6.87
N PRO A 123 -8.70 -6.24 7.68
CA PRO A 123 -10.04 -6.56 7.20
C PRO A 123 -10.88 -5.34 6.84
N GLN A 124 -10.42 -4.14 7.20
CA GLN A 124 -11.21 -2.93 7.04
C GLN A 124 -11.52 -2.62 5.57
N GLY A 125 -12.79 -2.34 5.28
CA GLY A 125 -13.26 -1.77 4.03
C GLY A 125 -13.40 -0.25 4.09
N PHE A 126 -13.97 0.34 3.03
CA PHE A 126 -14.27 1.77 2.96
C PHE A 126 -15.66 2.01 2.35
N PRO A 127 -16.48 2.92 2.91
CA PRO A 127 -17.91 3.01 2.56
C PRO A 127 -18.20 3.41 1.10
N SER A 128 -17.32 4.18 0.48
CA SER A 128 -17.54 4.72 -0.88
C SER A 128 -16.63 4.14 -1.95
N MET A 129 -15.82 3.13 -1.59
CA MET A 129 -14.83 2.54 -2.50
C MET A 129 -14.62 1.08 -2.15
N PRO A 130 -14.90 0.12 -3.06
CA PRO A 130 -14.62 -1.29 -2.80
C PRO A 130 -13.13 -1.53 -2.57
N VAL A 131 -12.81 -2.32 -1.54
CA VAL A 131 -11.44 -2.67 -1.16
C VAL A 131 -11.25 -4.18 -1.23
N ILE A 132 -10.57 -4.65 -2.28
CA ILE A 132 -10.23 -6.06 -2.47
C ILE A 132 -9.01 -6.38 -1.61
N LYS A 133 -9.17 -7.29 -0.64
CA LYS A 133 -8.11 -7.70 0.28
C LYS A 133 -7.32 -8.88 -0.25
N ILE A 134 -6.02 -8.70 -0.44
CA ILE A 134 -5.09 -9.72 -0.93
C ILE A 134 -4.16 -10.13 0.20
N CYS A 135 -4.24 -11.36 0.66
CA CYS A 135 -3.39 -11.87 1.73
C CYS A 135 -2.15 -12.58 1.15
N GLY A 136 -0.95 -12.09 1.49
CA GLY A 136 0.31 -12.68 1.08
C GLY A 136 0.83 -13.79 2.01
N ASN A 137 0.14 -14.09 3.11
CA ASN A 137 0.55 -15.11 4.07
C ASN A 137 -0.54 -16.20 4.17
N PRO A 138 -0.23 -17.47 3.83
CA PRO A 138 -1.23 -18.56 3.81
C PRO A 138 -1.83 -18.82 5.19
N ASN A 139 -1.05 -18.75 6.26
CA ASN A 139 -1.54 -18.97 7.62
C ASN A 139 -2.47 -17.82 8.09
N THR A 140 -2.18 -16.60 7.69
CA THR A 140 -3.07 -15.46 7.95
C THR A 140 -4.36 -15.59 7.17
N TYR A 141 -4.28 -15.98 5.89
CA TYR A 141 -5.46 -16.19 5.06
C TYR A 141 -6.38 -17.24 5.67
N GLN A 142 -5.85 -18.37 6.10
CA GLN A 142 -6.63 -19.44 6.71
C GLN A 142 -7.40 -18.98 7.97
N ARG A 143 -6.77 -18.13 8.79
CA ARG A 143 -7.41 -17.58 10.00
C ARG A 143 -8.42 -16.47 9.73
N MET A 144 -8.27 -15.76 8.61
CA MET A 144 -9.07 -14.61 8.23
C MET A 144 -9.74 -14.82 6.86
N GLU A 145 -10.10 -16.07 6.56
CA GLU A 145 -10.69 -16.40 5.27
C GLU A 145 -11.96 -15.60 4.96
N ASN A 146 -12.74 -15.29 5.98
CA ASN A 146 -13.96 -14.49 5.83
C ASN A 146 -13.72 -12.99 5.59
N ASP A 147 -12.50 -12.52 5.81
CA ASP A 147 -12.12 -11.11 5.68
C ASP A 147 -11.26 -10.84 4.45
N MET A 148 -10.61 -11.87 3.89
CA MET A 148 -9.64 -11.73 2.80
C MET A 148 -10.22 -12.26 1.49
N ASP A 149 -10.21 -11.45 0.44
CA ASP A 149 -10.79 -11.80 -0.86
C ASP A 149 -9.92 -12.79 -1.66
N LEU A 150 -8.60 -12.67 -1.56
CA LEU A 150 -7.64 -13.44 -2.35
C LEU A 150 -6.48 -13.97 -1.49
N ASN A 151 -6.06 -15.21 -1.76
CA ASN A 151 -4.91 -15.84 -1.15
C ASN A 151 -3.69 -15.83 -2.08
N ALA A 152 -2.87 -14.79 -2.00
CA ALA A 152 -1.59 -14.74 -2.71
C ALA A 152 -0.47 -15.53 -2.00
N GLY A 153 -0.71 -16.02 -0.78
CA GLY A 153 0.22 -16.90 -0.07
C GLY A 153 0.48 -18.23 -0.77
N LEU A 154 -0.42 -18.66 -1.67
CA LEU A 154 -0.24 -19.86 -2.50
C LEU A 154 0.97 -19.78 -3.45
N ILE A 155 1.47 -18.58 -3.74
CA ILE A 155 2.72 -18.38 -4.46
C ILE A 155 3.90 -18.82 -3.60
N ILE A 156 3.86 -18.49 -2.30
CA ILE A 156 4.95 -18.82 -1.37
C ILE A 156 5.00 -20.33 -1.09
N THR A 157 3.84 -20.99 -1.02
CA THR A 157 3.76 -22.44 -0.83
C THR A 157 4.06 -23.24 -2.10
N GLY A 158 4.10 -22.58 -3.27
CA GLY A 158 4.33 -23.22 -4.55
C GLY A 158 3.10 -23.90 -5.16
N ASP A 159 1.91 -23.70 -4.57
CA ASP A 159 0.66 -24.26 -5.08
C ASP A 159 0.14 -23.53 -6.32
N LYS A 160 0.54 -22.25 -6.50
CA LYS A 160 0.20 -21.43 -7.67
C LYS A 160 1.38 -20.59 -8.12
N THR A 161 1.41 -20.26 -9.41
CA THR A 161 2.36 -19.29 -9.97
C THR A 161 1.88 -17.84 -9.75
N ILE A 162 2.77 -16.88 -9.93
CA ILE A 162 2.45 -15.45 -9.88
C ILE A 162 1.39 -15.10 -10.93
N GLU A 163 1.52 -15.68 -12.13
CA GLU A 163 0.60 -15.46 -13.24
C GLU A 163 -0.81 -15.93 -12.90
N GLN A 164 -0.93 -17.14 -12.34
CA GLN A 164 -2.23 -17.71 -11.93
C GLN A 164 -2.93 -16.86 -10.87
N VAL A 165 -2.19 -16.43 -9.85
CA VAL A 165 -2.74 -15.53 -8.82
C VAL A 165 -3.06 -14.15 -9.40
N GLY A 166 -2.26 -13.66 -10.35
CA GLY A 166 -2.51 -12.41 -11.07
C GLY A 166 -3.80 -12.47 -11.89
N GLU A 167 -4.06 -13.57 -12.60
CA GLU A 167 -5.30 -13.79 -13.34
C GLU A 167 -6.51 -13.86 -12.42
N GLU A 168 -6.41 -14.55 -11.30
CA GLU A 168 -7.48 -14.59 -10.28
C GLU A 168 -7.77 -13.21 -9.69
N ALA A 169 -6.72 -12.43 -9.40
CA ALA A 169 -6.86 -11.07 -8.89
C ALA A 169 -7.54 -10.16 -9.92
N PHE A 170 -7.17 -10.27 -11.19
CA PHE A 170 -7.80 -9.51 -12.26
C PHE A 170 -9.26 -9.93 -12.49
N ALA A 171 -9.55 -11.23 -12.47
CA ALA A 171 -10.91 -11.73 -12.58
C ALA A 171 -11.78 -11.27 -11.41
N LYS A 172 -11.26 -11.31 -10.17
CA LYS A 172 -11.97 -10.77 -8.99
C LYS A 172 -12.23 -9.28 -9.13
N LEU A 173 -11.25 -8.51 -9.61
CA LEU A 173 -11.41 -7.07 -9.86
C LEU A 173 -12.58 -6.82 -10.84
N LEU A 174 -12.63 -7.52 -11.98
CA LEU A 174 -13.71 -7.35 -12.95
C LEU A 174 -15.08 -7.67 -12.36
N ARG A 175 -15.20 -8.71 -11.54
CA ARG A 175 -16.45 -9.05 -10.85
C ARG A 175 -16.87 -7.96 -9.87
N VAL A 176 -15.93 -7.45 -9.07
CA VAL A 176 -16.20 -6.36 -8.10
C VAL A 176 -16.64 -5.10 -8.83
N LEU A 177 -15.97 -4.72 -9.93
CA LEU A 177 -16.39 -3.58 -10.76
C LEU A 177 -17.73 -3.81 -11.45
N SER A 178 -18.21 -5.05 -11.53
CA SER A 178 -19.51 -5.42 -12.07
C SER A 178 -20.58 -5.60 -10.98
N GLY A 179 -20.29 -5.26 -9.72
CA GLY A 179 -21.24 -5.27 -8.62
C GLY A 179 -21.13 -6.46 -7.65
N GLU A 180 -20.13 -7.35 -7.79
CA GLU A 180 -19.85 -8.33 -6.76
C GLU A 180 -19.30 -7.64 -5.49
N MET A 181 -19.87 -7.91 -4.34
CA MET A 181 -19.38 -7.35 -3.07
C MET A 181 -18.05 -7.98 -2.68
N THR A 182 -17.16 -7.17 -2.16
CA THR A 182 -15.97 -7.64 -1.44
C THR A 182 -16.38 -8.24 -0.09
N LYS A 183 -15.51 -9.01 0.54
CA LYS A 183 -15.82 -9.65 1.83
C LYS A 183 -16.09 -8.63 2.94
N ASN A 184 -15.30 -7.54 2.96
CA ASN A 184 -15.53 -6.47 3.94
C ASN A 184 -16.84 -5.71 3.70
N GLU A 185 -17.30 -5.55 2.46
CA GLU A 185 -18.61 -5.00 2.15
C GLU A 185 -19.73 -5.94 2.61
N ALA A 186 -19.60 -7.23 2.35
CA ALA A 186 -20.59 -8.25 2.73
C ALA A 186 -20.83 -8.31 4.26
N ILE A 187 -19.79 -8.12 5.06
CA ILE A 187 -19.89 -8.07 6.53
C ILE A 187 -20.07 -6.67 7.08
N GLN A 188 -20.16 -5.66 6.21
CA GLN A 188 -20.30 -4.24 6.56
C GLN A 188 -19.23 -3.73 7.53
N TYR A 189 -18.00 -4.19 7.37
CA TYR A 189 -16.88 -3.78 8.21
C TYR A 189 -16.25 -2.49 7.70
N PHE A 190 -16.90 -1.39 8.01
CA PHE A 190 -16.42 -0.04 7.71
C PHE A 190 -16.08 0.66 9.02
N SER A 191 -14.85 0.52 9.47
CA SER A 191 -14.36 1.25 10.65
C SER A 191 -14.43 2.76 10.44
N ALA A 192 -14.17 3.51 11.49
CA ALA A 192 -14.15 4.96 11.42
C ALA A 192 -13.21 5.45 10.31
N ILE A 193 -13.65 6.48 9.61
CA ILE A 193 -12.84 7.21 8.64
C ILE A 193 -11.79 8.00 9.42
N ASP A 194 -10.52 7.68 9.21
CA ASP A 194 -9.42 8.44 9.77
C ASP A 194 -8.82 9.38 8.71
N ILE A 195 -8.60 10.62 9.10
CA ILE A 195 -7.97 11.64 8.25
C ILE A 195 -6.55 11.86 8.75
N HIS A 196 -5.58 11.86 7.83
CA HIS A 196 -4.21 12.17 8.17
C HIS A 196 -4.06 13.59 8.68
N CYS A 197 -3.63 13.73 9.93
CA CYS A 197 -3.36 15.02 10.56
C CYS A 197 -1.85 15.25 10.66
N LEU A 198 -1.41 16.42 10.22
CA LEU A 198 -0.05 16.90 10.41
C LEU A 198 0.01 17.72 11.71
N GLY A 199 0.62 17.15 12.75
CA GLY A 199 0.78 17.84 14.03
C GLY A 199 0.41 16.97 15.23
N PRO A 200 0.48 17.52 16.44
CA PRO A 200 0.05 16.79 17.64
C PRO A 200 -1.46 16.56 17.57
N VAL A 201 -1.85 15.29 17.66
CA VAL A 201 -3.25 14.89 17.83
C VAL A 201 -3.50 14.88 19.34
N ILE A 202 -4.44 15.70 19.78
CA ILE A 202 -4.85 15.78 21.19
C ILE A 202 -5.96 14.77 21.44
#